data_ba90be727f87f808b6fa569da9dd695d
#
_entry.id   ba90be727f87f808b6fa569da9dd695d
#
_cell.length_a   1.000
_cell.length_b   1.000
_cell.length_c   1.000
_cell.angle_alpha   90.00
_cell.angle_beta   90.00
_cell.angle_gamma   90.00
#
_symmetry.space_group_name_H-M   'P 1'
#
loop_
_entity.id
_entity.type
_entity.pdbx_description
1 polymer ?
#
loop_
_entity_poly.entity_id
_entity_poly.type
_entity_poly.pdbx_seq_one_letter_code
_entity_poly.pdbx_strand_id
1 'polypeptide(L)'
;MFWVVSCHISYALIIVILKPLYFIYSFNYDYHHEELCNLESRQLFGVEMNHKVVSSEVKMDPSISPFIRNRLDVCVADADYDLFLDKIKYLGITLHDFVVEYLVIEGDVANKATRRARQKDVGYCIYGRPDFKNPLITYAICYLNESWCFGILHKEDITWHRHRQKPHSFSNSIGTIIAKTLVSVASQGHTAVKLLDACCGVGTVMLEACIAGFRIAGCDINPRAYHHALQNL
;
A
#
# COMPACT_ATOMS: atom_id res chain seq x y z
N MET A 1 11.38 -44.31 -21.36
CA MET A 1 12.21 -43.12 -21.13
C MET A 1 11.25 -41.98 -20.81
N PHE A 2 10.90 -41.84 -19.51
CA PHE A 2 9.93 -40.81 -19.06
C PHE A 2 10.71 -39.55 -18.69
N TRP A 3 10.49 -38.47 -19.41
CA TRP A 3 10.98 -37.16 -19.04
C TRP A 3 10.09 -36.61 -17.94
N VAL A 4 10.64 -36.54 -16.72
CA VAL A 4 10.03 -35.75 -15.65
C VAL A 4 10.35 -34.29 -15.97
N VAL A 5 9.38 -33.60 -16.53
CA VAL A 5 9.40 -32.13 -16.60
C VAL A 5 9.17 -31.65 -15.18
N SER A 6 10.25 -31.24 -14.52
CA SER A 6 10.19 -30.48 -13.28
C SER A 6 9.53 -29.15 -13.58
N CYS A 7 8.23 -29.08 -13.38
CA CYS A 7 7.49 -27.85 -13.43
C CYS A 7 7.89 -27.04 -12.19
N HIS A 8 8.81 -26.10 -12.34
CA HIS A 8 8.96 -25.00 -11.40
C HIS A 8 7.67 -24.19 -11.48
N ILE A 9 6.65 -24.63 -10.72
CA ILE A 9 5.45 -23.83 -10.51
C ILE A 9 5.93 -22.61 -9.74
N SER A 10 6.08 -21.52 -10.45
CA SER A 10 6.49 -20.24 -9.91
C SER A 10 5.55 -19.84 -8.77
N TYR A 11 6.07 -19.35 -7.65
CA TYR A 11 5.32 -18.80 -6.50
C TYR A 11 4.27 -17.77 -6.92
N ALA A 12 4.44 -17.14 -8.09
CA ALA A 12 3.45 -16.28 -8.72
C ALA A 12 2.09 -16.98 -8.97
N LEU A 13 2.05 -18.30 -9.13
CA LEU A 13 0.81 -19.04 -9.40
C LEU A 13 -0.09 -19.13 -8.15
N ILE A 14 0.48 -19.25 -6.97
CA ILE A 14 -0.29 -19.30 -5.70
C ILE A 14 -0.90 -17.94 -5.38
N ILE A 15 -0.21 -16.85 -5.69
CA ILE A 15 -0.72 -15.48 -5.53
C ILE A 15 -1.90 -15.22 -6.48
N VAL A 16 -1.89 -15.80 -7.66
CA VAL A 16 -2.97 -15.68 -8.66
C VAL A 16 -4.25 -16.41 -8.25
N ILE A 17 -4.14 -17.48 -7.45
CA ILE A 17 -5.30 -18.27 -7.00
C ILE A 17 -6.09 -17.57 -5.88
N LEU A 18 -5.42 -16.78 -5.04
CA LEU A 18 -6.07 -16.00 -3.98
C LEU A 18 -6.63 -14.68 -4.55
N LYS A 19 -7.79 -14.78 -5.24
CA LYS A 19 -8.48 -13.58 -5.69
C LYS A 19 -8.98 -12.80 -4.48
N PRO A 20 -8.57 -11.54 -4.29
CA PRO A 20 -9.06 -10.74 -3.19
C PRO A 20 -10.55 -10.44 -3.33
N LEU A 21 -11.25 -10.43 -2.21
CA LEU A 21 -12.64 -10.02 -2.09
C LEU A 21 -12.75 -8.50 -2.16
N TYR A 22 -11.86 -7.83 -1.44
CA TYR A 22 -11.69 -6.38 -1.36
C TYR A 22 -10.34 -6.05 -0.75
N PHE A 23 -10.04 -4.77 -0.61
CA PHE A 23 -8.77 -4.26 -0.07
C PHE A 23 -9.02 -3.43 1.19
N ILE A 24 -8.13 -3.58 2.18
CA ILE A 24 -8.09 -2.72 3.36
C ILE A 24 -6.81 -1.90 3.30
N TYR A 25 -6.96 -0.58 3.39
CA TYR A 25 -5.85 0.37 3.42
C TYR A 25 -5.71 0.95 4.81
N SER A 26 -4.51 0.92 5.38
CA SER A 26 -4.21 1.62 6.62
C SER A 26 -3.38 2.87 6.33
N PHE A 27 -3.70 3.95 7.01
CA PHE A 27 -3.08 5.26 6.82
C PHE A 27 -2.27 5.66 8.05
N ASN A 28 -1.25 6.47 7.83
CA ASN A 28 -0.51 7.14 8.89
C ASN A 28 -0.22 8.59 8.48
N TYR A 29 -0.69 9.51 9.29
CA TYR A 29 -0.50 10.94 9.11
C TYR A 29 -0.44 11.62 10.48
N ASP A 30 0.19 12.78 10.51
CA ASP A 30 0.14 13.68 11.65
C ASP A 30 -1.12 14.56 11.58
N TYR A 31 -1.52 15.14 12.70
CA TYR A 31 -2.76 15.94 12.83
C TYR A 31 -2.90 17.03 11.75
N HIS A 32 -1.81 17.66 11.35
CA HIS A 32 -1.84 18.75 10.37
C HIS A 32 -2.18 18.29 8.95
N HIS A 33 -2.09 17.00 8.67
CA HIS A 33 -2.36 16.44 7.34
C HIS A 33 -3.69 15.68 7.26
N GLU A 34 -4.52 15.70 8.30
CA GLU A 34 -5.76 14.94 8.35
C GLU A 34 -6.71 15.31 7.22
N GLU A 35 -6.98 16.61 7.01
CA GLU A 35 -7.85 17.08 5.94
C GLU A 35 -7.31 16.74 4.56
N LEU A 36 -5.99 16.85 4.37
CA LEU A 36 -5.33 16.51 3.12
C LEU A 36 -5.42 15.01 2.83
N CYS A 37 -5.25 14.18 3.85
CA CYS A 37 -5.39 12.73 3.76
C CYS A 37 -6.84 12.32 3.47
N ASN A 38 -7.84 12.98 4.09
CA ASN A 38 -9.26 12.77 3.81
C ASN A 38 -9.62 13.18 2.37
N LEU A 39 -9.08 14.29 1.88
CA LEU A 39 -9.24 14.70 0.49
C LEU A 39 -8.71 13.62 -0.47
N GLU A 40 -7.50 13.14 -0.22
CA GLU A 40 -6.89 12.09 -1.02
C GLU A 40 -7.73 10.80 -0.99
N SER A 41 -8.19 10.37 0.19
CA SER A 41 -9.04 9.19 0.34
C SER A 41 -10.33 9.29 -0.48
N ARG A 42 -10.99 10.44 -0.45
CA ARG A 42 -12.19 10.69 -1.28
C ARG A 42 -11.89 10.58 -2.77
N GLN A 43 -10.74 11.07 -3.22
CA GLN A 43 -10.35 11.02 -4.64
C GLN A 43 -9.94 9.62 -5.09
N LEU A 44 -9.24 8.87 -4.25
CA LEU A 44 -8.75 7.53 -4.58
C LEU A 44 -9.82 6.44 -4.42
N PHE A 45 -10.69 6.55 -3.42
CA PHE A 45 -11.61 5.49 -3.02
C PHE A 45 -13.08 5.89 -2.99
N GLY A 46 -13.38 7.18 -3.18
CA GLY A 46 -14.76 7.70 -3.11
C GLY A 46 -15.33 7.80 -1.70
N VAL A 47 -14.53 7.55 -0.66
CA VAL A 47 -14.96 7.53 0.75
C VAL A 47 -14.00 8.27 1.65
N GLU A 48 -14.50 8.74 2.79
CA GLU A 48 -13.67 9.27 3.87
C GLU A 48 -13.11 8.12 4.72
N MET A 49 -11.97 8.38 5.34
CA MET A 49 -11.38 7.41 6.26
C MET A 49 -12.19 7.32 7.54
N ASN A 50 -12.25 6.12 8.10
CA ASN A 50 -12.71 5.88 9.46
C ASN A 50 -11.57 5.22 10.25
N HIS A 51 -11.16 5.82 11.37
CA HIS A 51 -10.08 5.31 12.21
C HIS A 51 -8.80 4.98 11.42
N LYS A 52 -8.39 5.88 10.51
CA LYS A 52 -7.21 5.72 9.63
C LYS A 52 -7.24 4.46 8.76
N VAL A 53 -8.44 4.02 8.40
CA VAL A 53 -8.66 2.84 7.57
C VAL A 53 -9.70 3.12 6.50
N VAL A 54 -9.51 2.51 5.33
CA VAL A 54 -10.48 2.44 4.23
C VAL A 54 -10.59 1.00 3.77
N SER A 55 -11.84 0.53 3.60
CA SER A 55 -12.14 -0.69 2.85
C SER A 55 -12.67 -0.31 1.47
N SER A 56 -12.13 -0.91 0.41
CA SER A 56 -12.49 -0.57 -0.97
C SER A 56 -12.35 -1.77 -1.90
N GLU A 57 -13.15 -1.81 -2.96
CA GLU A 57 -12.95 -2.76 -4.07
C GLU A 57 -11.88 -2.28 -5.06
N VAL A 58 -11.47 -1.01 -4.97
CA VAL A 58 -10.45 -0.42 -5.82
C VAL A 58 -9.07 -0.86 -5.37
N LYS A 59 -8.33 -1.53 -6.24
CA LYS A 59 -6.93 -1.88 -5.99
C LYS A 59 -6.02 -0.70 -6.31
N MET A 60 -5.34 -0.20 -5.28
CA MET A 60 -4.40 0.91 -5.40
C MET A 60 -3.01 0.49 -4.92
N ASP A 61 -1.97 0.97 -5.59
CA ASP A 61 -0.60 0.82 -5.08
C ASP A 61 -0.39 1.78 -3.90
N PRO A 62 -0.01 1.28 -2.71
CA PRO A 62 0.26 2.16 -1.56
C PRO A 62 1.29 3.25 -1.83
N SER A 63 2.25 2.99 -2.72
CA SER A 63 3.34 3.93 -3.04
C SER A 63 2.89 5.23 -3.67
N ILE A 64 1.65 5.29 -4.20
CA ILE A 64 1.09 6.52 -4.80
C ILE A 64 0.81 7.61 -3.76
N SER A 65 0.48 7.21 -2.54
CA SER A 65 0.09 8.10 -1.44
C SER A 65 1.26 8.33 -0.47
N PRO A 66 1.44 9.52 0.10
CA PRO A 66 2.34 9.71 1.22
C PRO A 66 1.76 9.20 2.55
N PHE A 67 0.48 8.82 2.59
CA PHE A 67 -0.24 8.46 3.82
C PHE A 67 -0.57 6.99 3.93
N ILE A 68 -0.79 6.28 2.82
CA ILE A 68 -1.06 4.84 2.85
C ILE A 68 0.21 4.11 3.31
N ARG A 69 0.07 3.26 4.32
CA ARG A 69 1.18 2.45 4.87
C ARG A 69 1.09 1.00 4.47
N ASN A 70 -0.14 0.49 4.45
CA ASN A 70 -0.37 -0.90 4.13
C ASN A 70 -1.60 -1.03 3.25
N ARG A 71 -1.59 -2.05 2.39
CA ARG A 71 -2.75 -2.61 1.72
C ARG A 71 -2.83 -4.08 2.07
N LEU A 72 -3.96 -4.51 2.61
CA LEU A 72 -4.29 -5.91 2.81
C LEU A 72 -5.23 -6.36 1.69
N ASP A 73 -4.77 -7.27 0.83
CA ASP A 73 -5.57 -7.91 -0.21
C ASP A 73 -6.38 -9.02 0.46
N VAL A 74 -7.60 -8.73 0.91
CA VAL A 74 -8.42 -9.62 1.74
C VAL A 74 -8.93 -10.80 0.93
N CYS A 75 -8.58 -12.02 1.35
CA CYS A 75 -8.99 -13.26 0.69
C CYS A 75 -10.06 -14.01 1.50
N VAL A 76 -10.07 -13.84 2.82
CA VAL A 76 -11.05 -14.46 3.74
C VAL A 76 -11.53 -13.39 4.70
N ALA A 77 -12.85 -13.38 4.94
CA ALA A 77 -13.48 -12.59 5.99
C ALA A 77 -14.60 -13.41 6.65
N ASP A 78 -14.71 -13.30 7.99
CA ASP A 78 -15.80 -13.87 8.77
C ASP A 78 -15.91 -13.18 10.13
N ALA A 79 -17.13 -13.08 10.66
CA ALA A 79 -17.38 -12.58 12.01
C ALA A 79 -17.05 -13.64 13.08
N ASP A 80 -17.31 -14.91 12.77
CA ASP A 80 -16.96 -16.04 13.65
C ASP A 80 -15.50 -16.44 13.45
N TYR A 81 -14.75 -16.48 14.54
CA TYR A 81 -13.31 -16.74 14.48
C TYR A 81 -12.96 -18.18 14.10
N ASP A 82 -13.75 -19.14 14.54
CA ASP A 82 -13.48 -20.57 14.26
C ASP A 82 -13.80 -20.87 12.78
N LEU A 83 -14.92 -20.35 12.28
CA LEU A 83 -15.26 -20.42 10.85
C LEU A 83 -14.22 -19.68 9.98
N PHE A 84 -13.72 -18.55 10.46
CA PHE A 84 -12.64 -17.83 9.79
C PHE A 84 -11.38 -18.69 9.63
N LEU A 85 -10.93 -19.36 10.68
CA LEU A 85 -9.78 -20.26 10.62
C LEU A 85 -10.03 -21.45 9.70
N ASP A 86 -11.23 -22.03 9.73
CA ASP A 86 -11.59 -23.14 8.86
C ASP A 86 -11.62 -22.72 7.37
N LYS A 87 -12.10 -21.53 7.07
CA LYS A 87 -12.01 -20.96 5.71
C LYS A 87 -10.57 -20.81 5.24
N ILE A 88 -9.64 -20.35 6.10
CA ILE A 88 -8.22 -20.25 5.76
C ILE A 88 -7.63 -21.64 5.50
N LYS A 89 -7.92 -22.63 6.34
CA LYS A 89 -7.48 -24.02 6.13
C LYS A 89 -8.02 -24.58 4.81
N TYR A 90 -9.27 -24.26 4.46
CA TYR A 90 -9.89 -24.72 3.23
C TYR A 90 -9.20 -24.16 1.97
N LEU A 91 -8.53 -23.01 2.06
CA LEU A 91 -7.72 -22.49 0.95
C LEU A 91 -6.54 -23.41 0.59
N GLY A 92 -6.13 -24.31 1.51
CA GLY A 92 -5.05 -25.26 1.27
C GLY A 92 -3.71 -24.60 0.95
N ILE A 93 -3.43 -23.43 1.53
CA ILE A 93 -2.20 -22.67 1.25
C ILE A 93 -1.00 -23.51 1.65
N THR A 94 -0.12 -23.79 0.68
CA THR A 94 1.16 -24.45 0.89
C THR A 94 2.27 -23.55 0.42
N LEU A 95 3.06 -23.02 1.37
CA LEU A 95 4.11 -22.03 1.09
C LEU A 95 5.21 -22.12 2.14
N HIS A 96 6.46 -22.06 1.67
CA HIS A 96 7.64 -21.83 2.53
C HIS A 96 7.99 -20.33 2.53
N ASP A 97 8.73 -19.90 3.54
CA ASP A 97 9.25 -18.54 3.66
C ASP A 97 8.13 -17.47 3.71
N PHE A 98 7.13 -17.74 4.52
CA PHE A 98 6.04 -16.78 4.80
C PHE A 98 6.11 -16.27 6.23
N VAL A 99 5.41 -15.17 6.47
CA VAL A 99 5.12 -14.67 7.83
C VAL A 99 3.65 -14.28 7.93
N VAL A 100 3.08 -14.43 9.12
CA VAL A 100 1.74 -13.89 9.43
C VAL A 100 1.91 -12.74 10.40
N GLU A 101 1.43 -11.57 10.04
CA GLU A 101 1.43 -10.37 10.87
C GLU A 101 0.01 -10.07 11.38
N TYR A 102 -0.05 -9.29 12.44
CA TYR A 102 -1.30 -8.70 12.90
C TYR A 102 -1.30 -7.22 12.51
N LEU A 103 -2.17 -6.85 11.57
CA LEU A 103 -2.36 -5.46 11.16
C LEU A 103 -3.21 -4.76 12.21
N VAL A 104 -2.55 -3.93 13.01
CA VAL A 104 -3.22 -3.14 14.06
C VAL A 104 -3.96 -1.99 13.41
N ILE A 105 -5.27 -1.95 13.62
CA ILE A 105 -6.16 -0.88 13.17
C ILE A 105 -6.49 0.00 14.36
N GLU A 106 -6.67 1.28 14.15
CA GLU A 106 -7.06 2.21 15.22
C GLU A 106 -8.39 1.76 15.84
N GLY A 107 -8.45 1.74 17.17
CA GLY A 107 -9.60 1.18 17.91
C GLY A 107 -9.49 -0.31 18.25
N ASP A 108 -8.47 -1.02 17.75
CA ASP A 108 -8.22 -2.42 18.11
C ASP A 108 -7.78 -2.54 19.58
N VAL A 109 -8.60 -3.19 20.37
CA VAL A 109 -8.39 -3.39 21.82
C VAL A 109 -7.55 -4.63 22.15
N ALA A 110 -7.17 -5.45 21.13
CA ALA A 110 -6.39 -6.66 21.36
C ALA A 110 -4.99 -6.32 21.92
N ASN A 111 -4.63 -6.95 23.04
CA ASN A 111 -3.29 -6.80 23.60
C ASN A 111 -2.24 -7.61 22.82
N LYS A 112 -0.95 -7.37 23.12
CA LYS A 112 0.17 -8.02 22.41
C LYS A 112 0.13 -9.56 22.48
N ALA A 113 -0.32 -10.12 23.60
CA ALA A 113 -0.40 -11.59 23.77
C ALA A 113 -1.51 -12.16 22.88
N THR A 114 -2.68 -11.53 22.87
CA THR A 114 -3.81 -11.90 22.00
C THR A 114 -3.42 -11.82 20.53
N ARG A 115 -2.78 -10.72 20.08
CA ARG A 115 -2.32 -10.57 18.69
C ARG A 115 -1.36 -11.68 18.29
N ARG A 116 -0.40 -12.02 19.15
CA ARG A 116 0.52 -13.14 18.92
C ARG A 116 -0.17 -14.49 18.84
N ALA A 117 -1.17 -14.75 19.71
CA ALA A 117 -1.96 -15.97 19.64
C ALA A 117 -2.69 -16.08 18.30
N ARG A 118 -3.36 -15.01 17.86
CA ARG A 118 -4.06 -14.96 16.57
C ARG A 118 -3.13 -15.16 15.36
N GLN A 119 -1.94 -14.56 15.38
CA GLN A 119 -0.91 -14.79 14.34
C GLN A 119 -0.50 -16.27 14.27
N LYS A 120 -0.33 -16.91 15.43
CA LYS A 120 0.04 -18.32 15.55
C LYS A 120 -1.07 -19.24 15.05
N ASP A 121 -2.32 -18.96 15.44
CA ASP A 121 -3.50 -19.74 15.02
C ASP A 121 -3.60 -19.76 13.48
N VAL A 122 -3.48 -18.59 12.84
CA VAL A 122 -3.49 -18.47 11.38
C VAL A 122 -2.24 -19.13 10.75
N GLY A 123 -1.07 -18.97 11.37
CA GLY A 123 0.16 -19.64 10.92
C GLY A 123 0.02 -21.14 10.83
N TYR A 124 -0.73 -21.77 11.73
CA TYR A 124 -1.02 -23.20 11.71
C TYR A 124 -2.03 -23.63 10.62
N CYS A 125 -2.75 -22.68 10.03
CA CYS A 125 -3.63 -22.97 8.89
C CYS A 125 -2.87 -23.04 7.55
N ILE A 126 -1.57 -22.67 7.53
CA ILE A 126 -0.72 -22.62 6.34
C ILE A 126 0.29 -23.77 6.40
N TYR A 127 0.34 -24.59 5.35
CA TYR A 127 1.29 -25.68 5.25
C TYR A 127 2.65 -25.16 4.75
N GLY A 128 3.69 -25.31 5.58
CA GLY A 128 5.04 -24.89 5.23
C GLY A 128 5.86 -24.40 6.41
N ARG A 129 6.95 -23.73 6.14
CA ARG A 129 7.84 -23.16 7.17
C ARG A 129 7.81 -21.65 7.12
N PRO A 130 7.55 -20.97 8.24
CA PRO A 130 7.64 -19.51 8.28
C PRO A 130 9.10 -19.03 8.23
N ASP A 131 9.35 -17.89 7.59
CA ASP A 131 10.58 -17.12 7.72
C ASP A 131 10.25 -15.72 8.27
N PHE A 132 10.76 -15.43 9.47
CA PHE A 132 10.52 -14.15 10.14
C PHE A 132 11.53 -13.06 9.75
N LYS A 133 12.59 -13.40 8.99
CA LYS A 133 13.64 -12.47 8.59
C LYS A 133 13.48 -12.00 7.16
N ASN A 134 13.28 -12.94 6.24
CA ASN A 134 13.18 -12.67 4.81
C ASN A 134 11.98 -13.41 4.20
N PRO A 135 10.73 -13.09 4.63
CA PRO A 135 9.56 -13.77 4.09
C PRO A 135 9.38 -13.44 2.61
N LEU A 136 9.05 -14.45 1.82
CA LEU A 136 8.65 -14.29 0.43
C LEU A 136 7.26 -13.63 0.34
N ILE A 137 6.36 -14.01 1.25
CA ILE A 137 5.02 -13.45 1.36
C ILE A 137 4.73 -13.09 2.81
N THR A 138 4.21 -11.90 3.00
CA THR A 138 3.63 -11.48 4.28
C THR A 138 2.11 -11.59 4.19
N TYR A 139 1.54 -12.51 4.96
CA TYR A 139 0.10 -12.51 5.23
C TYR A 139 -0.20 -11.63 6.44
N ALA A 140 -1.40 -11.11 6.52
CA ALA A 140 -1.85 -10.44 7.73
C ALA A 140 -3.29 -10.78 8.07
N ILE A 141 -3.58 -10.63 9.36
CA ILE A 141 -4.92 -10.63 9.92
C ILE A 141 -5.21 -9.31 10.59
N CYS A 142 -6.46 -8.90 10.55
CA CYS A 142 -6.99 -7.78 11.33
C CYS A 142 -8.44 -8.05 11.71
N TYR A 143 -8.95 -7.26 12.66
CA TYR A 143 -10.36 -7.21 12.99
C TYR A 143 -10.91 -5.85 12.58
N LEU A 144 -11.87 -5.83 11.68
CA LEU A 144 -12.46 -4.61 11.14
C LEU A 144 -13.94 -4.83 10.85
N ASN A 145 -14.79 -3.86 11.22
CA ASN A 145 -16.23 -3.92 11.01
C ASN A 145 -16.84 -5.26 11.45
N GLU A 146 -16.55 -5.64 12.70
CA GLU A 146 -17.04 -6.87 13.34
C GLU A 146 -16.65 -8.17 12.63
N SER A 147 -15.64 -8.14 11.78
CA SER A 147 -15.16 -9.30 11.03
C SER A 147 -13.65 -9.47 11.11
N TRP A 148 -13.21 -10.72 11.24
CA TRP A 148 -11.83 -11.12 11.05
C TRP A 148 -11.51 -11.12 9.55
N CYS A 149 -10.40 -10.51 9.18
CA CYS A 149 -9.95 -10.43 7.80
C CYS A 149 -8.56 -11.04 7.68
N PHE A 150 -8.33 -11.83 6.62
CA PHE A 150 -7.04 -12.43 6.30
C PHE A 150 -6.71 -12.21 4.83
N GLY A 151 -5.45 -11.95 4.54
CA GLY A 151 -5.01 -11.75 3.17
C GLY A 151 -3.51 -11.50 3.05
N ILE A 152 -3.09 -11.06 1.84
CA ILE A 152 -1.70 -10.70 1.55
C ILE A 152 -1.48 -9.23 1.91
N LEU A 153 -0.46 -8.99 2.72
CA LEU A 153 -0.08 -7.64 3.16
C LEU A 153 1.00 -7.06 2.24
N HIS A 154 0.69 -5.92 1.67
CA HIS A 154 1.63 -5.07 0.95
C HIS A 154 1.95 -3.84 1.80
N LYS A 155 3.22 -3.67 2.11
CA LYS A 155 3.72 -2.51 2.86
C LYS A 155 4.32 -1.50 1.91
N GLU A 156 4.08 -0.22 2.18
CA GLU A 156 4.78 0.83 1.46
C GLU A 156 6.26 0.85 1.85
N ASP A 157 7.12 1.01 0.85
CA ASP A 157 8.52 1.38 1.07
C ASP A 157 8.61 2.91 1.27
N ILE A 158 8.90 3.33 2.51
CA ILE A 158 8.93 4.73 2.93
C ILE A 158 10.17 5.47 2.37
N THR A 159 10.73 5.03 1.27
CA THR A 159 11.94 5.63 0.67
C THR A 159 11.71 7.02 0.07
N TRP A 160 10.46 7.41 -0.17
CA TRP A 160 10.10 8.73 -0.72
C TRP A 160 10.59 9.91 0.14
N HIS A 161 10.91 9.73 1.42
CA HIS A 161 11.57 10.77 2.22
C HIS A 161 12.90 11.24 1.63
N ARG A 162 13.57 10.40 0.84
CA ARG A 162 14.84 10.73 0.16
C ARG A 162 14.66 11.77 -0.94
N HIS A 163 13.44 11.91 -1.49
CA HIS A 163 13.13 12.91 -2.52
C HIS A 163 13.25 14.36 -2.04
N ARG A 164 13.38 14.57 -0.71
CA ARG A 164 13.71 15.88 -0.13
C ARG A 164 15.13 16.35 -0.47
N GLN A 165 16.03 15.42 -0.85
CA GLN A 165 17.46 15.69 -1.11
C GLN A 165 17.71 16.06 -2.59
N LYS A 166 16.78 16.80 -3.20
CA LYS A 166 16.98 17.30 -4.57
C LYS A 166 18.05 18.40 -4.61
N PRO A 167 18.83 18.49 -5.71
CA PRO A 167 19.92 19.45 -5.84
C PRO A 167 19.49 20.92 -5.70
N HIS A 168 18.31 21.26 -6.22
CA HIS A 168 17.80 22.64 -6.20
C HIS A 168 16.47 22.74 -5.47
N SER A 169 16.38 23.75 -4.59
CA SER A 169 15.15 24.07 -3.86
C SER A 169 15.01 25.58 -3.75
N PHE A 170 13.81 26.10 -3.97
CA PHE A 170 13.47 27.48 -3.62
C PHE A 170 12.86 27.51 -2.22
N SER A 171 13.00 28.67 -1.55
CA SER A 171 12.43 28.85 -0.19
C SER A 171 10.91 28.69 -0.14
N ASN A 172 10.23 28.91 -1.27
CA ASN A 172 8.78 28.75 -1.46
C ASN A 172 8.39 27.46 -2.17
N SER A 173 9.31 26.49 -2.31
CA SER A 173 8.98 25.17 -2.86
C SER A 173 8.03 24.43 -1.94
N ILE A 174 7.00 23.80 -2.50
CA ILE A 174 6.09 22.95 -1.73
C ILE A 174 6.79 21.71 -1.17
N GLY A 175 6.32 21.23 -0.02
CA GLY A 175 6.86 20.02 0.62
C GLY A 175 6.54 18.75 -0.18
N THR A 176 7.36 17.73 -0.04
CA THR A 176 7.22 16.44 -0.73
C THR A 176 5.88 15.75 -0.44
N ILE A 177 5.38 15.83 0.80
CA ILE A 177 4.06 15.26 1.16
C ILE A 177 2.96 15.91 0.30
N ILE A 178 2.93 17.24 0.24
CA ILE A 178 1.93 17.98 -0.55
C ILE A 178 2.10 17.65 -2.05
N ALA A 179 3.33 17.66 -2.56
CA ALA A 179 3.60 17.35 -3.95
C ALA A 179 3.11 15.95 -4.34
N LYS A 180 3.41 14.95 -3.52
CA LYS A 180 2.98 13.56 -3.73
C LYS A 180 1.46 13.44 -3.65
N THR A 181 0.81 14.09 -2.69
CA THR A 181 -0.66 14.12 -2.58
C THR A 181 -1.30 14.79 -3.81
N LEU A 182 -0.72 15.88 -4.33
CA LEU A 182 -1.23 16.51 -5.54
C LEU A 182 -1.19 15.55 -6.75
N VAL A 183 -0.14 14.76 -6.88
CA VAL A 183 -0.03 13.74 -7.94
C VAL A 183 -1.11 12.67 -7.76
N SER A 184 -1.29 12.12 -6.57
CA SER A 184 -2.28 11.09 -6.30
C SER A 184 -3.71 11.57 -6.53
N VAL A 185 -4.04 12.76 -6.05
CA VAL A 185 -5.35 13.40 -6.22
C VAL A 185 -5.63 13.71 -7.70
N ALA A 186 -4.68 14.32 -8.41
CA ALA A 186 -4.86 14.69 -9.81
C ALA A 186 -4.97 13.47 -10.75
N SER A 187 -4.28 12.40 -10.42
CA SER A 187 -4.30 11.15 -11.20
C SER A 187 -5.42 10.21 -10.81
N GLN A 188 -6.00 10.38 -9.61
CA GLN A 188 -6.92 9.40 -9.00
C GLN A 188 -6.33 7.97 -9.00
N GLY A 189 -4.99 7.87 -8.93
CA GLY A 189 -4.27 6.60 -8.99
C GLY A 189 -4.17 5.95 -10.38
N HIS A 190 -4.68 6.57 -11.43
CA HIS A 190 -4.65 6.04 -12.79
C HIS A 190 -3.38 6.43 -13.53
N THR A 191 -2.42 5.52 -13.69
CA THR A 191 -1.12 5.78 -14.34
C THR A 191 -1.21 6.10 -15.83
N ALA A 192 -2.35 5.84 -16.48
CA ALA A 192 -2.57 6.16 -17.89
C ALA A 192 -2.83 7.65 -18.16
N VAL A 193 -3.17 8.45 -17.13
CA VAL A 193 -3.41 9.88 -17.29
C VAL A 193 -2.12 10.66 -17.53
N LYS A 194 -2.24 11.75 -18.28
CA LYS A 194 -1.16 12.73 -18.47
C LYS A 194 -1.41 13.90 -17.54
N LEU A 195 -0.40 14.30 -16.81
CA LEU A 195 -0.46 15.41 -15.87
C LEU A 195 0.18 16.67 -16.47
N LEU A 196 -0.26 17.82 -16.02
CA LEU A 196 0.33 19.13 -16.35
C LEU A 196 0.51 19.92 -15.05
N ASP A 197 1.73 20.37 -14.78
CA ASP A 197 2.04 21.32 -13.72
C ASP A 197 2.25 22.70 -14.36
N ALA A 198 1.26 23.54 -14.26
CA ALA A 198 1.25 24.87 -14.91
C ALA A 198 2.16 25.90 -14.23
N CYS A 199 2.64 25.64 -13.02
CA CYS A 199 3.51 26.51 -12.22
C CYS A 199 4.59 25.67 -11.53
N CYS A 200 5.35 24.90 -12.32
CA CYS A 200 6.17 23.79 -11.80
C CYS A 200 7.35 24.23 -10.92
N GLY A 201 7.76 25.50 -10.96
CA GLY A 201 8.91 25.96 -10.20
C GLY A 201 10.14 25.09 -10.43
N VAL A 202 10.73 24.60 -9.34
CA VAL A 202 11.88 23.67 -9.39
C VAL A 202 11.50 22.21 -9.65
N GLY A 203 10.26 21.93 -10.02
CA GLY A 203 9.79 20.62 -10.45
C GLY A 203 9.49 19.63 -9.32
N THR A 204 9.10 20.07 -8.12
CA THR A 204 8.83 19.15 -6.98
C THR A 204 7.67 18.19 -7.30
N VAL A 205 6.55 18.69 -7.85
CA VAL A 205 5.41 17.85 -8.26
C VAL A 205 5.80 16.96 -9.44
N MET A 206 6.57 17.52 -10.40
CA MET A 206 7.04 16.76 -11.54
C MET A 206 7.92 15.58 -11.13
N LEU A 207 8.82 15.77 -10.16
CA LEU A 207 9.67 14.71 -9.62
C LEU A 207 8.83 13.58 -9.00
N GLU A 208 7.87 13.90 -8.14
CA GLU A 208 6.98 12.90 -7.53
C GLU A 208 6.16 12.15 -8.59
N ALA A 209 5.66 12.86 -9.61
CA ALA A 209 4.92 12.26 -10.69
C ALA A 209 5.79 11.31 -11.53
N CYS A 210 7.02 11.71 -11.88
CA CYS A 210 7.97 10.87 -12.64
C CYS A 210 8.34 9.59 -11.85
N ILE A 211 8.64 9.72 -10.54
CA ILE A 211 8.97 8.57 -9.69
C ILE A 211 7.77 7.62 -9.57
N ALA A 212 6.55 8.15 -9.50
CA ALA A 212 5.33 7.36 -9.49
C ALA A 212 4.94 6.78 -10.87
N GLY A 213 5.76 7.01 -11.92
CA GLY A 213 5.56 6.46 -13.26
C GLY A 213 4.57 7.21 -14.13
N PHE A 214 4.17 8.43 -13.75
CA PHE A 214 3.27 9.26 -14.56
C PHE A 214 4.00 10.02 -15.67
N ARG A 215 3.29 10.28 -16.76
CA ARG A 215 3.71 11.24 -17.77
C ARG A 215 3.26 12.64 -17.33
N ILE A 216 4.20 13.53 -17.12
CA ILE A 216 3.93 14.91 -16.72
C ILE A 216 4.68 15.90 -17.61
N ALA A 217 4.03 17.01 -17.91
CA ALA A 217 4.65 18.19 -18.46
C ALA A 217 4.58 19.32 -17.43
N GLY A 218 5.56 20.23 -17.45
CA GLY A 218 5.58 21.40 -16.58
C GLY A 218 5.88 22.67 -17.36
N CYS A 219 5.32 23.78 -16.91
CA CYS A 219 5.70 25.13 -17.35
C CYS A 219 5.80 26.07 -16.17
N ASP A 220 6.59 27.13 -16.32
CA ASP A 220 6.74 28.17 -15.30
C ASP A 220 7.08 29.49 -15.99
N ILE A 221 6.63 30.60 -15.43
CA ILE A 221 6.93 31.94 -15.92
C ILE A 221 8.39 32.35 -15.67
N ASN A 222 9.02 31.75 -14.64
CA ASN A 222 10.40 32.01 -14.27
C ASN A 222 11.36 31.17 -15.14
N PRO A 223 12.16 31.77 -16.04
CA PRO A 223 13.06 30.99 -16.90
C PRO A 223 14.14 30.21 -16.13
N ARG A 224 14.48 30.60 -14.89
CA ARG A 224 15.41 29.85 -14.04
C ARG A 224 14.80 28.55 -13.55
N ALA A 225 13.47 28.49 -13.41
CA ALA A 225 12.76 27.29 -12.99
C ALA A 225 13.02 26.11 -13.94
N TYR A 226 13.03 26.34 -15.24
CA TYR A 226 13.31 25.31 -16.25
C TYR A 226 14.65 24.58 -16.01
N HIS A 227 15.73 25.32 -15.81
CA HIS A 227 17.04 24.72 -15.58
C HIS A 227 17.10 23.93 -14.27
N HIS A 228 16.52 24.47 -13.19
CA HIS A 228 16.49 23.80 -11.90
C HIS A 228 15.59 22.56 -11.92
N ALA A 229 14.45 22.63 -12.59
CA ALA A 229 13.55 21.48 -12.75
C ALA A 229 14.24 20.33 -13.49
N LEU A 230 14.94 20.63 -14.60
CA LEU A 230 15.71 19.62 -15.36
C LEU A 230 16.83 18.96 -14.54
N GLN A 231 17.44 19.68 -13.60
CA GLN A 231 18.50 19.14 -12.75
C GLN A 231 17.97 18.33 -11.57
N ASN A 232 16.68 18.52 -11.22
CA ASN A 232 16.00 17.79 -10.17
C ASN A 232 15.29 16.51 -10.65
N LEU A 233 14.99 16.42 -11.96
CA LEU A 233 14.36 15.26 -12.61
C LEU A 233 15.39 14.25 -13.08
#